data_d2179604b678920c43f7d6feec9f1225
#
_entry.id   d2179604b678920c43f7d6feec9f1225
#
_cell.length_a   1.000
_cell.length_b   1.000
_cell.length_c   1.000
_cell.angle_alpha   90.00
_cell.angle_beta   90.00
_cell.angle_gamma   90.00
#
_symmetry.space_group_name_H-M   'P 1'
#
loop_
_entity.id
_entity.type
_entity.pdbx_description
1 polymer ?
#
loop_
_entity_poly.entity_id
_entity_poly.type
_entity_poly.pdbx_seq_one_letter_code
_entity_poly.pdbx_strand_id
1 'polypeptide(L)'
;MQVYNLLKTASDALLGFSSPAFNENQPVFNENPQISASASVKTQEKPDSSKQIEAETVKTVPQASISKQTEVKQVTEKPFSTVSAPQLSAIAEKIALCQRCPLCKERNKVVPGTGNTSPFVLVIGEGPGYEENQHGLPFVGPAGQLLDKMLAAIELSRNSNTFITNIVKCRPPMNRNPYPEEADACSSFLQAQIAVLKPKMILCAGTVAAKNLLKTELGVTKLRGQFYEYSGIPVAVTYHPSALLRDPSLKRPAWEDLKMFKIKLSEIAPEYNKAFVNTSL
;
A
#
# COMPACT_ATOMS: atom_id res chain seq x y z
N MET A 1 8.18 2.47 26.78
CA MET A 1 6.95 2.64 27.55
C MET A 1 6.52 4.09 27.79
N GLN A 2 7.41 5.01 28.20
CA GLN A 2 7.01 6.41 28.47
C GLN A 2 6.47 7.18 27.24
N VAL A 3 6.97 6.98 26.04
CA VAL A 3 6.51 7.69 24.84
C VAL A 3 5.14 7.16 24.35
N TYR A 4 4.83 5.89 24.59
CA TYR A 4 3.51 5.30 24.31
C TYR A 4 2.43 5.94 25.18
N ASN A 5 2.72 6.19 26.46
CA ASN A 5 1.82 6.86 27.37
C ASN A 5 1.62 8.35 27.04
N LEU A 6 2.64 9.05 26.53
CA LEU A 6 2.53 10.45 26.10
C LEU A 6 1.65 10.63 24.84
N LEU A 7 1.70 9.67 23.92
CA LEU A 7 0.80 9.69 22.72
C LEU A 7 -0.62 9.29 23.08
N LYS A 8 -0.77 8.36 24.03
CA LYS A 8 -2.08 7.96 24.56
C LYS A 8 -2.75 9.11 25.31
N THR A 9 -2.03 9.77 26.21
CA THR A 9 -2.55 10.95 26.96
C THR A 9 -2.85 12.14 26.05
N ALA A 10 -2.09 12.37 24.97
CA ALA A 10 -2.39 13.44 24.02
C ALA A 10 -3.61 13.10 23.13
N SER A 11 -3.80 11.82 22.78
CA SER A 11 -4.98 11.34 22.05
C SER A 11 -6.23 11.39 22.94
N ASP A 12 -6.12 10.93 24.19
CA ASP A 12 -7.25 10.87 25.14
C ASP A 12 -7.67 12.26 25.63
N ALA A 13 -6.73 13.19 25.77
CA ALA A 13 -7.01 14.57 26.18
C ALA A 13 -7.61 15.45 25.08
N LEU A 14 -7.32 15.14 23.79
CA LEU A 14 -7.84 15.90 22.63
C LEU A 14 -9.12 15.34 22.04
N LEU A 15 -9.46 14.06 22.28
CA LEU A 15 -10.55 13.38 21.59
C LEU A 15 -11.61 12.73 22.50
N GLY A 16 -11.45 12.74 23.84
CA GLY A 16 -12.43 12.16 24.78
C GLY A 16 -12.68 10.65 24.56
N PHE A 17 -11.69 9.91 24.04
CA PHE A 17 -11.83 8.50 23.73
C PHE A 17 -11.29 7.62 24.88
N SER A 18 -12.20 6.93 25.57
CA SER A 18 -11.88 5.73 26.33
C SER A 18 -11.68 4.58 25.34
N SER A 19 -10.51 3.91 25.43
CA SER A 19 -10.24 2.72 24.62
C SER A 19 -11.27 1.63 24.91
N PRO A 20 -11.94 1.02 23.92
CA PRO A 20 -12.75 -0.17 24.17
C PRO A 20 -11.83 -1.33 24.58
N ALA A 21 -12.17 -1.97 25.69
CA ALA A 21 -11.52 -3.18 26.16
C ALA A 21 -11.61 -4.28 25.10
N PHE A 22 -10.49 -4.94 24.86
CA PHE A 22 -10.39 -6.11 23.97
C PHE A 22 -11.27 -7.22 24.53
N ASN A 23 -12.30 -7.63 23.82
CA ASN A 23 -13.17 -8.73 24.22
C ASN A 23 -12.56 -10.04 23.74
N GLU A 24 -12.08 -10.87 24.68
CA GLU A 24 -11.39 -12.15 24.43
C GLU A 24 -12.34 -13.30 23.97
N ASN A 25 -13.61 -13.03 23.72
CA ASN A 25 -14.59 -14.06 23.35
C ASN A 25 -15.01 -13.96 21.89
N GLN A 26 -14.13 -14.41 20.97
CA GLN A 26 -14.56 -14.88 19.65
C GLN A 26 -14.24 -16.37 19.49
N PRO A 27 -15.15 -17.16 18.92
CA PRO A 27 -14.99 -18.61 18.87
C PRO A 27 -13.86 -19.02 17.92
N VAL A 28 -12.90 -19.76 18.45
CA VAL A 28 -11.86 -20.46 17.70
C VAL A 28 -12.52 -21.64 17.00
N PHE A 29 -12.68 -21.59 15.69
CA PHE A 29 -13.01 -22.77 14.91
C PHE A 29 -11.76 -23.65 14.76
N ASN A 30 -11.73 -24.70 15.56
CA ASN A 30 -10.79 -25.81 15.45
C ASN A 30 -11.46 -26.87 14.59
N GLU A 31 -11.02 -27.08 13.36
CA GLU A 31 -11.16 -28.40 12.69
C GLU A 31 -9.93 -28.63 11.81
N ASN A 32 -9.18 -29.64 12.26
CA ASN A 32 -8.06 -30.23 11.57
C ASN A 32 -8.53 -31.57 10.92
N PRO A 33 -8.36 -31.78 9.64
CA PRO A 33 -8.30 -33.15 9.13
C PRO A 33 -6.86 -33.48 8.75
N GLN A 34 -6.34 -34.48 9.43
CA GLN A 34 -5.17 -35.27 9.06
C GLN A 34 -5.33 -35.82 7.64
N ILE A 35 -4.32 -35.65 6.81
CA ILE A 35 -4.10 -36.46 5.62
C ILE A 35 -2.66 -36.97 5.67
N SER A 36 -2.59 -38.31 5.72
CA SER A 36 -1.42 -39.17 5.79
C SER A 36 -0.50 -39.03 4.56
N ALA A 37 0.77 -39.22 4.85
CA ALA A 37 1.84 -39.33 3.86
C ALA A 37 1.81 -40.69 3.13
N SER A 38 2.09 -40.71 1.83
CA SER A 38 2.99 -41.73 1.24
C SER A 38 3.26 -41.45 -0.26
N ALA A 39 4.46 -41.80 -0.64
CA ALA A 39 4.99 -42.22 -1.96
C ALA A 39 5.76 -41.16 -2.79
N SER A 40 7.08 -41.20 -2.65
CA SER A 40 8.08 -41.80 -3.57
C SER A 40 8.60 -40.96 -4.70
N VAL A 41 9.84 -40.62 -4.55
CA VAL A 41 10.89 -40.15 -5.48
C VAL A 41 10.93 -40.93 -6.79
N LYS A 42 10.99 -40.26 -7.93
CA LYS A 42 11.73 -40.71 -9.13
C LYS A 42 12.43 -39.53 -9.80
N THR A 43 13.73 -39.58 -9.73
CA THR A 43 14.76 -38.89 -10.49
C THR A 43 14.69 -39.28 -11.95
N GLN A 44 14.72 -38.35 -12.89
CA GLN A 44 15.18 -38.62 -14.25
C GLN A 44 16.02 -37.46 -14.79
N GLU A 45 17.11 -37.86 -15.43
CA GLU A 45 18.26 -37.11 -15.91
C GLU A 45 17.98 -36.23 -17.14
N LYS A 46 18.89 -35.24 -17.32
CA LYS A 46 19.06 -34.43 -18.54
C LYS A 46 19.50 -35.25 -19.73
N PRO A 47 19.32 -34.72 -20.97
CA PRO A 47 20.47 -34.67 -21.88
C PRO A 47 20.81 -33.26 -22.37
N ASP A 48 22.08 -33.06 -22.42
CA ASP A 48 22.89 -32.02 -23.05
C ASP A 48 22.76 -32.04 -24.58
N SER A 49 22.66 -30.86 -25.22
CA SER A 49 23.10 -30.68 -26.59
C SER A 49 23.35 -29.19 -26.89
N SER A 50 24.65 -28.87 -26.88
CA SER A 50 25.25 -27.69 -27.50
C SER A 50 25.03 -27.67 -29.02
N LYS A 51 24.55 -26.56 -29.59
CA LYS A 51 24.79 -26.19 -31.00
C LYS A 51 25.10 -24.70 -31.10
N GLN A 52 26.29 -24.43 -31.55
CA GLN A 52 26.82 -23.16 -32.07
C GLN A 52 26.02 -22.76 -33.32
N ILE A 53 25.66 -21.48 -33.45
CA ILE A 53 25.30 -20.87 -34.74
C ILE A 53 26.02 -19.53 -34.87
N GLU A 54 26.61 -19.38 -36.04
CA GLU A 54 27.57 -18.38 -36.53
C GLU A 54 26.99 -16.96 -36.60
N ALA A 55 27.92 -16.00 -36.60
CA ALA A 55 27.68 -14.57 -36.74
C ALA A 55 27.36 -14.20 -38.20
N GLU A 56 26.24 -13.54 -38.46
CA GLU A 56 25.99 -12.83 -39.71
C GLU A 56 26.03 -11.31 -39.53
N THR A 57 26.74 -10.70 -40.45
CA THR A 57 27.14 -9.31 -40.59
C THR A 57 25.95 -8.39 -40.87
N VAL A 58 25.72 -7.37 -40.07
CA VAL A 58 24.69 -6.35 -40.28
C VAL A 58 25.23 -5.22 -41.15
N LYS A 59 24.58 -4.99 -42.28
CA LYS A 59 24.82 -3.88 -43.21
C LYS A 59 24.25 -2.57 -42.66
N THR A 60 25.07 -1.54 -42.70
CA THR A 60 24.78 -0.13 -42.37
C THR A 60 23.81 0.48 -43.37
N VAL A 61 22.77 1.20 -42.91
CA VAL A 61 21.88 2.05 -43.68
C VAL A 61 21.98 3.48 -43.17
N PRO A 62 21.94 4.54 -44.02
CA PRO A 62 22.37 5.89 -43.69
C PRO A 62 21.32 6.68 -42.87
N GLN A 63 21.82 7.53 -41.98
CA GLN A 63 21.08 8.56 -41.26
C GLN A 63 20.49 9.61 -42.19
N ALA A 64 19.19 9.80 -42.13
CA ALA A 64 18.51 11.02 -42.63
C ALA A 64 18.17 11.90 -41.42
N SER A 65 18.78 13.07 -41.41
CA SER A 65 18.55 14.16 -40.47
C SER A 65 17.17 14.79 -40.67
N ILE A 66 16.30 14.73 -39.68
CA ILE A 66 15.09 15.59 -39.60
C ILE A 66 15.09 16.30 -38.26
N SER A 67 15.52 17.55 -38.29
CA SER A 67 15.33 18.51 -37.22
C SER A 67 13.87 18.98 -37.19
N LYS A 68 13.12 18.59 -36.19
CA LYS A 68 11.93 19.32 -35.73
C LYS A 68 12.03 19.52 -34.23
N GLN A 69 12.38 20.74 -33.86
CA GLN A 69 12.25 21.23 -32.49
C GLN A 69 10.76 21.26 -32.15
N THR A 70 10.34 20.32 -31.31
CA THR A 70 9.04 20.39 -30.65
C THR A 70 9.28 21.05 -29.29
N GLU A 71 8.78 22.27 -29.14
CA GLU A 71 8.74 22.96 -27.86
C GLU A 71 8.04 22.09 -26.82
N VAL A 72 8.81 21.60 -25.87
CA VAL A 72 8.28 20.96 -24.67
C VAL A 72 7.71 22.09 -23.80
N LYS A 73 6.39 22.26 -23.83
CA LYS A 73 5.69 23.08 -22.85
C LYS A 73 5.99 22.48 -21.48
N GLN A 74 6.77 23.21 -20.68
CA GLN A 74 6.94 22.92 -19.26
C GLN A 74 5.56 22.96 -18.61
N VAL A 75 5.00 21.79 -18.33
CA VAL A 75 3.88 21.66 -17.41
C VAL A 75 4.45 21.94 -16.04
N THR A 76 4.16 23.12 -15.51
CA THR A 76 4.45 23.47 -14.12
C THR A 76 3.61 22.54 -13.25
N GLU A 77 4.21 21.45 -12.79
CA GLU A 77 3.63 20.59 -11.76
C GLU A 77 3.38 21.43 -10.52
N LYS A 78 2.11 21.73 -10.23
CA LYS A 78 1.73 22.24 -8.92
C LYS A 78 2.20 21.23 -7.88
N PRO A 79 2.96 21.63 -6.86
CA PRO A 79 3.40 20.71 -5.84
C PRO A 79 2.17 20.06 -5.22
N PHE A 80 2.16 18.74 -5.21
CA PHE A 80 1.16 17.90 -4.56
C PHE A 80 0.90 18.44 -3.16
N SER A 81 -0.34 18.83 -2.87
CA SER A 81 -0.75 19.41 -1.59
C SER A 81 -0.50 18.37 -0.48
N THR A 82 0.67 18.45 0.14
CA THR A 82 1.02 17.64 1.29
C THR A 82 0.20 18.12 2.49
N VAL A 83 -0.71 17.23 2.94
CA VAL A 83 -1.31 17.22 4.29
C VAL A 83 -1.64 18.61 4.86
N SER A 84 -2.85 19.10 4.60
CA SER A 84 -3.29 20.43 5.02
C SER A 84 -4.07 20.49 6.35
N ALA A 85 -4.41 19.34 6.97
CA ALA A 85 -5.01 19.33 8.30
C ALA A 85 -3.91 19.43 9.37
N PRO A 86 -3.99 20.36 10.34
CA PRO A 86 -2.94 20.59 11.33
C PRO A 86 -2.49 19.33 12.09
N GLN A 87 -3.43 18.42 12.39
CA GLN A 87 -3.13 17.17 13.08
C GLN A 87 -2.30 16.21 12.23
N LEU A 88 -2.56 16.12 10.92
CA LEU A 88 -1.79 15.28 10.01
C LEU A 88 -0.39 15.85 9.79
N SER A 89 -0.24 17.19 9.72
CA SER A 89 1.06 17.85 9.67
C SER A 89 1.89 17.52 10.90
N ALA A 90 1.31 17.64 12.10
CA ALA A 90 1.99 17.28 13.33
C ALA A 90 2.40 15.80 13.39
N ILE A 91 1.59 14.89 12.83
CA ILE A 91 1.97 13.47 12.69
C ILE A 91 3.15 13.33 11.72
N ALA A 92 3.12 14.00 10.57
CA ALA A 92 4.18 13.95 9.58
C ALA A 92 5.52 14.49 10.12
N GLU A 93 5.51 15.57 10.90
CA GLU A 93 6.68 16.12 11.60
C GLU A 93 7.27 15.11 12.59
N LYS A 94 6.42 14.45 13.39
CA LYS A 94 6.86 13.38 14.29
C LYS A 94 7.46 12.18 13.53
N ILE A 95 6.92 11.83 12.38
CA ILE A 95 7.48 10.79 11.52
C ILE A 95 8.84 11.22 10.98
N ALA A 96 9.01 12.48 10.59
CA ALA A 96 10.27 13.01 10.06
C ALA A 96 11.42 12.87 11.07
N LEU A 97 11.14 13.11 12.34
CA LEU A 97 12.11 13.02 13.45
C LEU A 97 12.23 11.62 14.07
N CYS A 98 11.47 10.64 13.59
CA CYS A 98 11.38 9.33 14.22
C CYS A 98 12.69 8.52 14.08
N GLN A 99 13.14 7.92 15.22
CA GLN A 99 14.31 7.02 15.28
C GLN A 99 13.99 5.70 16.01
N ARG A 100 12.72 5.26 16.04
CA ARG A 100 12.26 4.14 16.87
C ARG A 100 12.65 2.74 16.35
N CYS A 101 13.13 2.62 15.10
CA CYS A 101 13.57 1.35 14.54
C CYS A 101 14.75 1.55 13.58
N PRO A 102 15.50 0.48 13.22
CA PRO A 102 16.66 0.57 12.34
C PRO A 102 16.42 1.21 10.97
N LEU A 103 15.20 1.16 10.44
CA LEU A 103 14.88 1.72 9.12
C LEU A 103 15.15 3.23 9.01
N CYS A 104 15.27 3.93 10.14
CA CYS A 104 15.59 5.37 10.11
C CYS A 104 17.02 5.66 9.66
N LYS A 105 17.95 4.68 9.74
CA LYS A 105 19.38 4.89 9.45
C LYS A 105 19.67 4.97 7.94
N GLU A 106 18.89 4.29 7.11
CA GLU A 106 19.13 4.13 5.68
C GLU A 106 18.11 4.87 4.80
N ARG A 107 17.16 5.55 5.39
CA ARG A 107 16.19 6.34 4.63
C ARG A 107 16.80 7.64 4.11
N ASN A 108 16.47 8.02 2.88
CA ASN A 108 16.72 9.37 2.39
C ASN A 108 15.62 10.33 2.87
N LYS A 109 14.36 9.93 2.66
CA LYS A 109 13.19 10.67 3.13
C LYS A 109 12.21 9.72 3.83
N VAL A 110 11.48 10.26 4.80
CA VAL A 110 10.29 9.59 5.34
C VAL A 110 9.13 9.71 4.34
N VAL A 111 8.22 8.74 4.40
CA VAL A 111 7.02 8.70 3.56
C VAL A 111 5.80 8.63 4.47
N PRO A 112 5.32 9.77 4.99
CA PRO A 112 4.23 9.78 5.95
C PRO A 112 2.89 9.34 5.35
N GLY A 113 2.65 9.67 4.11
CA GLY A 113 1.39 9.46 3.39
C GLY A 113 0.99 10.73 2.63
N THR A 114 0.05 10.60 1.69
CA THR A 114 -0.45 11.73 0.90
C THR A 114 -1.89 11.49 0.45
N GLY A 115 -2.63 12.55 0.20
CA GLY A 115 -3.98 12.51 -0.32
C GLY A 115 -4.91 13.52 0.32
N ASN A 116 -6.21 13.27 0.19
CA ASN A 116 -7.25 14.09 0.81
C ASN A 116 -7.19 13.95 2.34
N THR A 117 -7.30 15.05 3.06
CA THR A 117 -7.27 15.07 4.54
C THR A 117 -8.61 14.66 5.18
N SER A 118 -9.66 14.53 4.37
CA SER A 118 -10.98 14.00 4.76
C SER A 118 -11.41 12.94 3.73
N PRO A 119 -10.67 11.82 3.62
CA PRO A 119 -10.85 10.87 2.54
C PRO A 119 -12.05 9.95 2.80
N PHE A 120 -12.72 9.53 1.73
CA PHE A 120 -13.66 8.40 1.83
C PHE A 120 -12.90 7.09 2.02
N VAL A 121 -11.73 6.94 1.40
CA VAL A 121 -10.94 5.71 1.45
C VAL A 121 -9.53 5.98 1.92
N LEU A 122 -9.04 5.13 2.83
CA LEU A 122 -7.63 5.03 3.19
C LEU A 122 -7.04 3.78 2.52
N VAL A 123 -6.02 3.97 1.69
CA VAL A 123 -5.23 2.86 1.13
C VAL A 123 -3.97 2.65 1.96
N ILE A 124 -3.73 1.42 2.38
CA ILE A 124 -2.58 1.04 3.20
C ILE A 124 -1.74 0.01 2.44
N GLY A 125 -0.50 0.38 2.12
CA GLY A 125 0.50 -0.53 1.57
C GLY A 125 1.48 -1.05 2.61
N GLU A 126 2.55 -1.68 2.15
CA GLU A 126 3.60 -2.30 2.97
C GLU A 126 4.60 -1.27 3.50
N GLY A 127 5.35 -0.65 2.62
CA GLY A 127 6.41 0.29 2.94
C GLY A 127 6.90 1.02 1.69
N PRO A 128 7.72 2.08 1.86
CA PRO A 128 8.29 2.80 0.74
C PRO A 128 9.27 1.94 -0.07
N GLY A 129 9.21 2.05 -1.40
CA GLY A 129 10.21 1.56 -2.31
C GLY A 129 11.33 2.58 -2.56
N TYR A 130 12.13 2.36 -3.60
CA TYR A 130 13.24 3.25 -3.94
C TYR A 130 12.75 4.65 -4.33
N GLU A 131 11.80 4.75 -5.25
CA GLU A 131 11.26 6.02 -5.73
C GLU A 131 10.57 6.81 -4.60
N GLU A 132 9.80 6.11 -3.77
CA GLU A 132 9.13 6.73 -2.63
C GLU A 132 10.12 7.31 -1.61
N ASN A 133 11.24 6.61 -1.39
CA ASN A 133 12.33 7.06 -0.52
C ASN A 133 13.06 8.30 -1.07
N GLN A 134 13.12 8.48 -2.40
CA GLN A 134 13.70 9.67 -3.02
C GLN A 134 12.74 10.86 -2.95
N HIS A 135 11.45 10.63 -3.20
CA HIS A 135 10.47 11.71 -3.32
C HIS A 135 9.78 12.07 -1.99
N GLY A 136 9.71 11.14 -1.01
CA GLY A 136 8.98 11.32 0.25
C GLY A 136 7.46 11.12 0.09
N LEU A 137 7.01 10.55 -1.02
CA LEU A 137 5.61 10.33 -1.36
C LEU A 137 5.33 8.83 -1.53
N PRO A 138 4.17 8.31 -1.07
CA PRO A 138 3.83 6.90 -1.22
C PRO A 138 3.37 6.59 -2.65
N PHE A 139 3.75 5.42 -3.14
CA PHE A 139 3.27 4.88 -4.42
C PHE A 139 3.50 5.85 -5.60
N VAL A 140 4.74 6.24 -5.86
CA VAL A 140 5.15 7.07 -7.01
C VAL A 140 5.91 6.29 -8.07
N GLY A 141 6.47 5.13 -7.74
CA GLY A 141 7.09 4.21 -8.69
C GLY A 141 6.08 3.44 -9.56
N PRO A 142 6.53 2.47 -10.38
CA PRO A 142 5.66 1.70 -11.28
C PRO A 142 4.47 1.03 -10.60
N ALA A 143 4.65 0.52 -9.36
CA ALA A 143 3.56 -0.05 -8.56
C ALA A 143 2.53 1.03 -8.17
N GLY A 144 2.99 2.25 -7.92
CA GLY A 144 2.12 3.39 -7.62
C GLY A 144 1.31 3.84 -8.81
N GLN A 145 1.91 3.93 -9.99
CA GLN A 145 1.21 4.23 -11.24
C GLN A 145 0.12 3.20 -11.56
N LEU A 146 0.38 1.92 -11.27
CA LEU A 146 -0.65 0.90 -11.39
C LEU A 146 -1.75 1.08 -10.34
N LEU A 147 -1.40 1.40 -9.09
CA LEU A 147 -2.39 1.70 -8.05
C LEU A 147 -3.32 2.85 -8.46
N ASP A 148 -2.77 3.94 -9.01
CA ASP A 148 -3.58 5.07 -9.46
C ASP A 148 -4.59 4.66 -10.54
N LYS A 149 -4.17 3.81 -11.50
CA LYS A 149 -5.08 3.24 -12.52
C LYS A 149 -6.15 2.33 -11.90
N MET A 150 -5.78 1.52 -10.92
CA MET A 150 -6.72 0.65 -10.19
C MET A 150 -7.76 1.47 -9.43
N LEU A 151 -7.33 2.51 -8.74
CA LEU A 151 -8.21 3.42 -7.99
C LEU A 151 -9.14 4.20 -8.93
N ALA A 152 -8.61 4.76 -10.02
CA ALA A 152 -9.39 5.50 -11.01
C ALA A 152 -10.52 4.65 -11.62
N ALA A 153 -10.28 3.35 -11.84
CA ALA A 153 -11.30 2.42 -12.36
C ALA A 153 -12.51 2.23 -11.42
N ILE A 154 -12.37 2.60 -10.14
CA ILE A 154 -13.45 2.59 -9.14
C ILE A 154 -13.76 3.99 -8.61
N GLU A 155 -13.46 5.03 -9.39
CA GLU A 155 -13.75 6.44 -9.09
C GLU A 155 -13.08 6.92 -7.77
N LEU A 156 -11.85 6.45 -7.53
CA LEU A 156 -11.00 6.89 -6.43
C LEU A 156 -9.72 7.55 -6.96
N SER A 157 -9.26 8.60 -6.26
CA SER A 157 -8.02 9.30 -6.60
C SER A 157 -7.36 9.88 -5.36
N ARG A 158 -6.02 9.78 -5.27
CA ARG A 158 -5.24 10.45 -4.22
C ARG A 158 -5.40 11.97 -4.25
N ASN A 159 -5.79 12.53 -5.40
CA ASN A 159 -5.95 13.98 -5.58
C ASN A 159 -7.32 14.49 -5.10
N SER A 160 -8.27 13.62 -4.79
CA SER A 160 -9.65 14.05 -4.48
C SER A 160 -10.29 13.38 -3.27
N ASN A 161 -10.36 12.06 -3.23
CA ASN A 161 -11.21 11.35 -2.27
C ASN A 161 -10.53 10.20 -1.52
N THR A 162 -9.21 10.05 -1.70
CA THR A 162 -8.42 8.97 -1.10
C THR A 162 -7.20 9.53 -0.38
N PHE A 163 -6.78 8.87 0.71
CA PHE A 163 -5.47 9.05 1.33
C PHE A 163 -4.69 7.74 1.21
N ILE A 164 -3.39 7.83 0.88
CA ILE A 164 -2.52 6.67 0.68
C ILE A 164 -1.37 6.71 1.66
N THR A 165 -1.12 5.61 2.34
CA THR A 165 0.00 5.45 3.29
C THR A 165 0.51 4.01 3.29
N ASN A 166 1.47 3.69 4.16
CA ASN A 166 2.06 2.37 4.34
C ASN A 166 2.10 1.98 5.82
N ILE A 167 2.31 0.70 6.12
CA ILE A 167 2.57 0.17 7.46
C ILE A 167 3.82 0.84 8.04
N VAL A 168 4.96 0.79 7.30
CA VAL A 168 6.17 1.49 7.71
C VAL A 168 6.38 2.77 6.88
N LYS A 169 6.98 3.81 7.50
CA LYS A 169 7.18 5.12 6.89
C LYS A 169 8.60 5.33 6.35
N CYS A 170 9.45 4.35 6.51
CA CYS A 170 10.83 4.32 6.04
C CYS A 170 11.03 3.10 5.15
N ARG A 171 11.90 3.23 4.14
CA ARG A 171 12.21 2.15 3.19
C ARG A 171 13.02 1.04 3.87
N PRO A 172 12.57 -0.23 3.84
CA PRO A 172 13.41 -1.34 4.25
C PRO A 172 14.57 -1.58 3.26
N PRO A 173 15.76 -2.01 3.73
CA PRO A 173 16.89 -2.37 2.88
C PRO A 173 16.49 -3.34 1.78
N MET A 174 16.97 -3.11 0.54
CA MET A 174 16.68 -3.93 -0.64
C MET A 174 15.17 -4.15 -0.92
N ASN A 175 14.29 -3.28 -0.39
CA ASN A 175 12.82 -3.42 -0.45
C ASN A 175 12.31 -4.76 0.11
N ARG A 176 12.98 -5.31 1.15
CA ARG A 176 12.45 -6.48 1.87
C ARG A 176 11.17 -6.14 2.62
N ASN A 177 10.41 -7.13 2.99
CA ASN A 177 9.32 -6.92 3.93
C ASN A 177 9.86 -6.35 5.25
N PRO A 178 9.13 -5.43 5.90
CA PRO A 178 9.51 -4.96 7.24
C PRO A 178 9.44 -6.12 8.23
N TYR A 179 10.37 -6.14 9.18
CA TYR A 179 10.30 -7.07 10.29
C TYR A 179 9.13 -6.70 11.22
N PRO A 180 8.60 -7.67 11.99
CA PRO A 180 7.49 -7.42 12.92
C PRO A 180 7.78 -6.24 13.88
N GLU A 181 8.99 -6.17 14.42
CA GLU A 181 9.41 -5.12 15.34
C GLU A 181 9.47 -3.74 14.68
N GLU A 182 9.80 -3.67 13.38
CA GLU A 182 9.80 -2.44 12.60
C GLU A 182 8.37 -1.95 12.34
N ALA A 183 7.47 -2.88 12.01
CA ALA A 183 6.06 -2.59 11.81
C ALA A 183 5.39 -2.15 13.11
N ASP A 184 5.65 -2.83 14.22
CA ASP A 184 5.11 -2.49 15.54
C ASP A 184 5.63 -1.14 16.04
N ALA A 185 6.92 -0.84 15.89
CA ALA A 185 7.50 0.47 16.21
C ALA A 185 6.84 1.61 15.39
N CYS A 186 6.35 1.33 14.19
CA CYS A 186 5.71 2.30 13.31
C CYS A 186 4.18 2.39 13.46
N SER A 187 3.55 1.38 14.09
CA SER A 187 2.09 1.18 14.14
C SER A 187 1.31 2.37 14.71
N SER A 188 1.83 3.01 15.75
CA SER A 188 1.16 4.15 16.39
C SER A 188 0.98 5.36 15.46
N PHE A 189 1.86 5.54 14.45
CA PHE A 189 1.66 6.58 13.44
C PHE A 189 0.48 6.27 12.53
N LEU A 190 0.34 5.02 12.09
CA LEU A 190 -0.80 4.60 11.29
C LEU A 190 -2.11 4.72 12.07
N GLN A 191 -2.13 4.30 13.33
CA GLN A 191 -3.29 4.44 14.21
C GLN A 191 -3.71 5.91 14.36
N ALA A 192 -2.74 6.80 14.60
CA ALA A 192 -3.00 8.25 14.68
C ALA A 192 -3.54 8.80 13.35
N GLN A 193 -3.01 8.35 12.21
CA GLN A 193 -3.52 8.75 10.90
C GLN A 193 -4.97 8.29 10.70
N ILE A 194 -5.30 7.04 11.01
CA ILE A 194 -6.67 6.51 10.89
C ILE A 194 -7.63 7.32 11.76
N ALA A 195 -7.24 7.61 13.02
CA ALA A 195 -8.07 8.36 13.96
C ALA A 195 -8.35 9.80 13.50
N VAL A 196 -7.38 10.45 12.83
CA VAL A 196 -7.54 11.80 12.28
C VAL A 196 -8.32 11.81 10.97
N LEU A 197 -7.99 10.90 10.04
CA LEU A 197 -8.60 10.82 8.71
C LEU A 197 -10.06 10.33 8.75
N LYS A 198 -10.41 9.46 9.67
CA LYS A 198 -11.75 8.85 9.82
C LYS A 198 -12.34 8.36 8.49
N PRO A 199 -11.62 7.52 7.72
CA PRO A 199 -12.09 7.07 6.42
C PRO A 199 -13.37 6.24 6.56
N LYS A 200 -14.19 6.20 5.51
CA LYS A 200 -15.38 5.35 5.47
C LYS A 200 -15.03 3.89 5.21
N MET A 201 -13.94 3.64 4.50
CA MET A 201 -13.41 2.29 4.25
C MET A 201 -11.89 2.30 4.18
N ILE A 202 -11.30 1.13 4.44
CA ILE A 202 -9.86 0.89 4.29
C ILE A 202 -9.63 -0.18 3.21
N LEU A 203 -8.66 0.06 2.32
CA LEU A 203 -8.18 -0.90 1.34
C LEU A 203 -6.73 -1.29 1.68
N CYS A 204 -6.51 -2.52 2.13
CA CYS A 204 -5.19 -3.08 2.34
C CYS A 204 -4.62 -3.63 1.02
N ALA A 205 -3.52 -3.05 0.54
CA ALA A 205 -2.80 -3.50 -0.63
C ALA A 205 -1.68 -4.49 -0.22
N GLY A 206 -1.97 -5.79 -0.32
CA GLY A 206 -1.02 -6.88 -0.10
C GLY A 206 -1.03 -7.48 1.31
N THR A 207 -0.28 -8.56 1.45
CA THR A 207 -0.22 -9.39 2.65
C THR A 207 0.29 -8.63 3.88
N VAL A 208 1.35 -7.83 3.73
CA VAL A 208 1.97 -7.11 4.86
C VAL A 208 1.01 -6.08 5.46
N ALA A 209 0.32 -5.32 4.61
CA ALA A 209 -0.70 -4.37 5.05
C ALA A 209 -1.83 -5.07 5.82
N ALA A 210 -2.36 -6.16 5.26
CA ALA A 210 -3.45 -6.92 5.86
C ALA A 210 -3.05 -7.56 7.19
N LYS A 211 -1.91 -8.26 7.26
CA LYS A 211 -1.44 -8.90 8.49
C LYS A 211 -1.25 -7.92 9.64
N ASN A 212 -0.62 -6.77 9.35
CA ASN A 212 -0.32 -5.79 10.38
C ASN A 212 -1.57 -5.04 10.86
N LEU A 213 -2.52 -4.73 9.97
CA LEU A 213 -3.75 -4.02 10.35
C LEU A 213 -4.73 -4.95 11.06
N LEU A 214 -4.96 -6.16 10.52
CA LEU A 214 -5.97 -7.11 11.02
C LEU A 214 -5.41 -8.06 12.10
N LYS A 215 -4.10 -7.98 12.41
CA LYS A 215 -3.42 -8.85 13.39
C LYS A 215 -3.67 -10.34 13.12
N THR A 216 -3.43 -10.76 11.88
CA THR A 216 -3.62 -12.13 11.38
C THR A 216 -2.37 -12.67 10.72
N GLU A 217 -2.20 -13.99 10.73
CA GLU A 217 -1.13 -14.66 10.00
C GLU A 217 -1.51 -15.07 8.56
N LEU A 218 -2.78 -14.87 8.18
CA LEU A 218 -3.27 -15.22 6.86
C LEU A 218 -2.69 -14.31 5.77
N GLY A 219 -2.39 -14.89 4.61
CA GLY A 219 -1.95 -14.14 3.44
C GLY A 219 -3.11 -13.57 2.62
N VAL A 220 -2.79 -12.69 1.68
CA VAL A 220 -3.77 -12.00 0.81
C VAL A 220 -4.71 -12.96 0.10
N THR A 221 -4.22 -14.11 -0.36
CA THR A 221 -5.03 -15.13 -1.07
C THR A 221 -6.19 -15.67 -0.23
N LYS A 222 -6.01 -15.73 1.09
CA LYS A 222 -7.07 -16.19 2.01
C LYS A 222 -7.94 -15.04 2.51
N LEU A 223 -7.39 -13.82 2.55
CA LEU A 223 -8.08 -12.65 3.09
C LEU A 223 -8.90 -11.89 2.05
N ARG A 224 -8.57 -12.01 0.76
CA ARG A 224 -9.30 -11.31 -0.31
C ARG A 224 -10.72 -11.85 -0.53
N GLY A 225 -11.55 -11.07 -1.19
CA GLY A 225 -12.91 -11.50 -1.55
C GLY A 225 -13.94 -11.42 -0.42
N GLN A 226 -13.60 -10.80 0.71
CA GLN A 226 -14.50 -10.57 1.84
C GLN A 226 -14.12 -9.28 2.58
N PHE A 227 -14.99 -8.83 3.48
CA PHE A 227 -14.77 -7.66 4.31
C PHE A 227 -14.43 -8.07 5.74
N TYR A 228 -13.56 -7.27 6.34
CA TYR A 228 -13.17 -7.30 7.74
C TYR A 228 -13.54 -5.97 8.39
N GLU A 229 -13.21 -5.81 9.66
CA GLU A 229 -13.43 -4.59 10.39
C GLU A 229 -12.17 -4.19 11.18
N TYR A 230 -11.88 -2.90 11.19
CA TYR A 230 -10.88 -2.29 12.05
C TYR A 230 -11.48 -1.07 12.75
N SER A 231 -11.71 -1.16 14.06
CA SER A 231 -12.30 -0.08 14.87
C SER A 231 -13.61 0.50 14.27
N GLY A 232 -14.52 -0.35 13.84
CA GLY A 232 -15.79 0.05 13.22
C GLY A 232 -15.69 0.44 11.74
N ILE A 233 -14.49 0.41 11.13
CA ILE A 233 -14.28 0.77 9.73
C ILE A 233 -14.16 -0.51 8.90
N PRO A 234 -14.97 -0.69 7.84
CA PRO A 234 -14.85 -1.83 6.94
C PRO A 234 -13.50 -1.86 6.22
N VAL A 235 -12.88 -3.03 6.19
CA VAL A 235 -11.58 -3.28 5.56
C VAL A 235 -11.71 -4.32 4.47
N ALA A 236 -11.22 -4.02 3.28
CA ALA A 236 -11.01 -5.01 2.23
C ALA A 236 -9.52 -5.22 1.95
N VAL A 237 -9.20 -6.41 1.46
CA VAL A 237 -7.81 -6.80 1.14
C VAL A 237 -7.74 -7.18 -0.33
N THR A 238 -6.72 -6.68 -1.03
CA THR A 238 -6.40 -7.07 -2.41
C THR A 238 -4.90 -7.29 -2.59
N TYR A 239 -4.48 -7.79 -3.75
CA TYR A 239 -3.07 -7.94 -4.07
C TYR A 239 -2.33 -6.60 -4.12
N HIS A 240 -1.08 -6.60 -3.67
CA HIS A 240 -0.23 -5.42 -3.81
C HIS A 240 0.06 -5.14 -5.30
N PRO A 241 0.02 -3.88 -5.78
CA PRO A 241 0.26 -3.57 -7.19
C PRO A 241 1.59 -4.12 -7.73
N SER A 242 2.64 -4.17 -6.92
CA SER A 242 3.92 -4.79 -7.33
C SER A 242 3.80 -6.28 -7.62
N ALA A 243 2.88 -7.01 -6.98
CA ALA A 243 2.61 -8.41 -7.30
C ALA A 243 1.93 -8.53 -8.67
N LEU A 244 1.02 -7.63 -9.02
CA LEU A 244 0.33 -7.59 -10.32
C LEU A 244 1.27 -7.25 -11.48
N LEU A 245 2.38 -6.53 -11.21
CA LEU A 245 3.43 -6.26 -12.19
C LEU A 245 4.29 -7.50 -12.44
N ARG A 246 4.59 -8.27 -11.39
CA ARG A 246 5.38 -9.51 -11.49
C ARG A 246 4.58 -10.68 -12.06
N ASP A 247 3.30 -10.78 -11.69
CA ASP A 247 2.38 -11.82 -12.14
C ASP A 247 1.08 -11.22 -12.64
N PRO A 248 0.94 -11.01 -13.96
CA PRO A 248 -0.27 -10.46 -14.56
C PRO A 248 -1.54 -11.29 -14.37
N SER A 249 -1.43 -12.60 -14.06
CA SER A 249 -2.59 -13.46 -13.79
C SER A 249 -3.40 -13.01 -12.58
N LEU A 250 -2.75 -12.31 -11.63
CA LEU A 250 -3.37 -11.76 -10.43
C LEU A 250 -4.23 -10.51 -10.70
N LYS A 251 -4.16 -9.92 -11.89
CA LYS A 251 -4.95 -8.71 -12.23
C LYS A 251 -6.45 -8.98 -12.22
N ARG A 252 -6.88 -10.14 -12.75
CA ARG A 252 -8.30 -10.49 -12.77
C ARG A 252 -8.88 -10.67 -11.36
N PRO A 253 -8.30 -11.48 -10.47
CA PRO A 253 -8.78 -11.54 -9.10
C PRO A 253 -8.71 -10.19 -8.36
N ALA A 254 -7.67 -9.37 -8.55
CA ALA A 254 -7.61 -8.04 -7.96
C ALA A 254 -8.75 -7.13 -8.45
N TRP A 255 -9.14 -7.24 -9.72
CA TRP A 255 -10.28 -6.51 -10.26
C TRP A 255 -11.62 -6.94 -9.62
N GLU A 256 -11.82 -8.23 -9.35
CA GLU A 256 -13.00 -8.70 -8.61
C GLU A 256 -13.04 -8.10 -7.20
N ASP A 257 -11.89 -8.01 -6.49
CA ASP A 257 -11.82 -7.35 -5.19
C ASP A 257 -12.24 -5.88 -5.27
N LEU A 258 -11.75 -5.15 -6.29
CA LEU A 258 -12.06 -3.73 -6.46
C LEU A 258 -13.53 -3.50 -6.82
N LYS A 259 -14.15 -4.37 -7.61
CA LYS A 259 -15.59 -4.29 -7.90
C LYS A 259 -16.43 -4.47 -6.63
N MET A 260 -16.09 -5.48 -5.82
CA MET A 260 -16.72 -5.72 -4.53
C MET A 260 -16.54 -4.52 -3.60
N PHE A 261 -15.33 -3.96 -3.55
CA PHE A 261 -15.02 -2.76 -2.76
C PHE A 261 -15.87 -1.56 -3.20
N LYS A 262 -15.98 -1.31 -4.51
CA LYS A 262 -16.78 -0.22 -5.09
C LYS A 262 -18.26 -0.34 -4.69
N ILE A 263 -18.83 -1.53 -4.79
CA ILE A 263 -20.23 -1.78 -4.40
C ILE A 263 -20.43 -1.41 -2.93
N LYS A 264 -19.58 -1.93 -2.04
CA LYS A 264 -19.68 -1.65 -0.60
C LYS A 264 -19.47 -0.18 -0.26
N LEU A 265 -18.52 0.48 -0.92
CA LEU A 265 -18.29 1.92 -0.73
C LEU A 265 -19.50 2.75 -1.17
N SER A 266 -20.15 2.38 -2.29
CA SER A 266 -21.37 3.06 -2.76
C SER A 266 -22.55 2.91 -1.82
N GLU A 267 -22.63 1.80 -1.08
CA GLU A 267 -23.65 1.59 -0.03
C GLU A 267 -23.42 2.49 1.19
N ILE A 268 -22.14 2.62 1.62
CA ILE A 268 -21.77 3.34 2.85
C ILE A 268 -21.67 4.86 2.63
N ALA A 269 -21.20 5.27 1.46
CA ALA A 269 -20.90 6.65 1.12
C ALA A 269 -21.23 6.92 -0.36
N PRO A 270 -22.51 6.99 -0.75
CA PRO A 270 -22.93 7.13 -2.16
C PRO A 270 -22.41 8.41 -2.81
N GLU A 271 -22.01 9.40 -2.03
CA GLU A 271 -21.46 10.68 -2.51
C GLU A 271 -19.98 10.62 -2.89
N TYR A 272 -19.26 9.51 -2.63
CA TYR A 272 -17.80 9.43 -2.82
C TYR A 272 -17.36 9.70 -4.27
N ASN A 273 -18.18 9.28 -5.24
CA ASN A 273 -17.91 9.45 -6.66
C ASN A 273 -18.08 10.90 -7.14
N LYS A 274 -18.92 11.70 -6.48
CA LYS A 274 -19.07 13.14 -6.77
C LYS A 274 -17.81 13.91 -6.42
N ALA A 275 -17.03 13.43 -5.47
CA ALA A 275 -15.74 14.00 -5.09
C ALA A 275 -14.60 13.53 -6.00
N PHE A 276 -14.82 12.58 -6.91
CA PHE A 276 -13.80 12.04 -7.78
C PHE A 276 -13.39 13.06 -8.85
N VAL A 277 -12.11 13.36 -8.90
CA VAL A 277 -11.49 14.15 -9.97
C VAL A 277 -10.52 13.24 -10.71
N ASN A 278 -10.83 12.94 -11.97
CA ASN A 278 -9.92 12.19 -12.84
C ASN A 278 -8.81 13.11 -13.32
N THR A 279 -7.70 13.09 -12.62
CA THR A 279 -6.44 13.67 -13.10
C THR A 279 -5.71 12.58 -13.86
N SER A 280 -6.07 12.38 -15.14
CA SER A 280 -5.26 11.57 -16.05
C SER A 280 -3.86 12.19 -16.09
N LEU A 281 -2.88 11.44 -15.63
CA LEU A 281 -1.46 11.75 -15.80
C LEU A 281 -1.05 11.54 -17.25
#